data_b0332ebf6455669eaef77e7be60882d4
#
_entry.id   b0332ebf6455669eaef77e7be60882d4
#
_cell.length_a   1.000
_cell.length_b   1.000
_cell.length_c   1.000
_cell.angle_alpha   90.00
_cell.angle_beta   90.00
_cell.angle_gamma   90.00
#
_symmetry.space_group_name_H-M   'P 1'
#
loop_
_entity.id
_entity.type
_entity.pdbx_description
1 polymer ?
#
loop_
_entity_poly.entity_id
_entity_poly.type
_entity_poly.pdbx_seq_one_letter_code
_entity_poly.pdbx_strand_id
1 'polypeptide(L)'
;YGRYVVTIDGVSQPGLDGYMLESGGPGGNSVPDNGRRIEAGRYPLTTHFRSFVSSGYARNTAIVAAPPMPAVRLLETGRRTGILIHPVYPPEDKLYVASVGCLNPTGPLAPDQSADFWDTRQRVVAIIDSLRLFRPEAFDQATPTPIAGATVSIDGEPFTLMN
;
A
#
# COMPACT_ATOMS: atom_id res chain seq x y z
N TYR A 1 8.62 1.79 10.54
CA TYR A 1 7.34 1.49 9.91
C TYR A 1 6.20 2.08 10.73
N GLY A 2 5.09 2.42 10.08
CA GLY A 2 3.92 3.04 10.70
C GLY A 2 2.75 2.07 10.85
N ARG A 3 1.60 2.60 11.30
CA ARG A 3 0.33 1.88 11.28
C ARG A 3 -0.55 2.38 10.14
N TYR A 4 -1.42 1.53 9.65
CA TYR A 4 -2.45 1.89 8.70
C TYR A 4 -3.82 1.34 9.11
N VAL A 5 -4.85 2.04 8.68
CA VAL A 5 -6.24 1.63 8.77
C VAL A 5 -6.93 1.93 7.44
N VAL A 6 -7.62 0.94 6.90
CA VAL A 6 -8.50 1.16 5.74
C VAL A 6 -9.91 1.47 6.23
N THR A 7 -10.50 2.53 5.71
CA THR A 7 -11.87 2.92 6.02
C THR A 7 -12.75 2.93 4.77
N ILE A 8 -13.97 2.46 4.93
CA ILE A 8 -15.01 2.48 3.91
C ILE A 8 -16.18 3.27 4.48
N ASP A 9 -16.61 4.33 3.79
CA ASP A 9 -17.61 5.29 4.28
C ASP A 9 -17.32 5.80 5.70
N GLY A 10 -16.03 6.00 6.01
CA GLY A 10 -15.57 6.46 7.32
C GLY A 10 -15.53 5.38 8.41
N VAL A 11 -15.91 4.14 8.12
CA VAL A 11 -15.90 3.03 9.07
C VAL A 11 -14.64 2.18 8.86
N SER A 12 -13.86 1.99 9.92
CA SER A 12 -12.67 1.12 9.90
C SER A 12 -13.05 -0.33 9.58
N GLN A 13 -12.29 -0.96 8.71
CA GLN A 13 -12.54 -2.32 8.28
C GLN A 13 -11.71 -3.30 9.12
N PRO A 14 -12.35 -4.17 9.93
CA PRO A 14 -11.64 -5.17 10.72
C PRO A 14 -10.80 -6.07 9.81
N GLY A 15 -9.55 -6.33 10.22
CA GLY A 15 -8.61 -7.16 9.45
C GLY A 15 -7.94 -6.45 8.27
N LEU A 16 -8.29 -5.19 8.01
CA LEU A 16 -7.60 -4.35 7.03
C LEU A 16 -6.77 -3.23 7.69
N ASP A 17 -6.41 -3.43 8.92
CA ASP A 17 -5.46 -2.61 9.66
C ASP A 17 -4.18 -3.40 9.91
N GLY A 18 -3.13 -2.71 10.30
CA GLY A 18 -1.86 -3.35 10.63
C GLY A 18 -0.69 -2.39 10.58
N TYR A 19 0.44 -2.93 10.19
CA TYR A 19 1.67 -2.18 10.04
C TYR A 19 1.96 -1.92 8.55
N MET A 20 2.68 -0.85 8.29
CA MET A 20 3.03 -0.40 6.96
C MET A 20 4.53 -0.14 6.89
N LEU A 21 5.22 -0.86 6.04
CA LEU A 21 6.57 -0.50 5.65
C LEU A 21 6.52 0.67 4.67
N GLU A 22 7.40 1.59 4.87
CA GLU A 22 7.50 2.81 4.07
C GLU A 22 8.96 3.30 4.04
N SER A 23 9.27 4.16 3.12
CA SER A 23 10.59 4.82 3.06
C SER A 23 10.88 5.59 4.35
N GLY A 24 12.14 5.86 4.60
CA GLY A 24 12.56 6.65 5.76
C GLY A 24 11.95 8.06 5.76
N GLY A 25 11.78 8.60 6.99
CA GLY A 25 11.28 9.95 7.21
C GLY A 25 12.36 11.04 7.08
N PRO A 26 12.01 12.31 7.29
CA PRO A 26 10.64 12.78 7.56
C PRO A 26 9.73 12.65 6.34
N GLY A 27 8.40 12.59 6.58
CA GLY A 27 7.39 12.57 5.52
C GLY A 27 7.45 13.83 4.66
N GLY A 28 7.16 13.70 3.37
CA GLY A 28 7.17 14.85 2.47
C GLY A 28 6.40 14.61 1.18
N ASN A 29 5.37 15.43 0.94
CA ASN A 29 4.53 15.38 -0.25
C ASN A 29 4.81 16.53 -1.23
N SER A 30 5.68 17.47 -0.86
CA SER A 30 5.95 18.70 -1.63
C SER A 30 6.98 18.53 -2.74
N VAL A 31 7.84 17.52 -2.65
CA VAL A 31 8.92 17.26 -3.62
C VAL A 31 8.69 15.93 -4.32
N PRO A 32 8.61 15.90 -5.66
CA PRO A 32 8.53 14.65 -6.41
C PRO A 32 9.77 13.78 -6.16
N ASP A 33 9.58 12.46 -6.19
CA ASP A 33 10.65 11.44 -6.20
C ASP A 33 11.75 11.65 -5.15
N ASN A 34 11.37 12.17 -3.97
CA ASN A 34 12.33 12.50 -2.92
C ASN A 34 12.86 11.28 -2.13
N GLY A 35 12.43 10.07 -2.47
CA GLY A 35 12.83 8.83 -1.80
C GLY A 35 12.35 8.69 -0.36
N ARG A 36 11.50 9.59 0.12
CA ARG A 36 11.01 9.61 1.51
C ARG A 36 9.61 9.01 1.61
N ARG A 37 9.17 8.74 2.82
CA ARG A 37 7.78 8.39 3.10
C ARG A 37 6.83 9.52 2.70
N ILE A 38 5.57 9.19 2.45
CA ILE A 38 4.52 10.20 2.35
C ILE A 38 4.24 10.80 3.74
N GLU A 39 3.64 11.99 3.77
CA GLU A 39 3.21 12.60 5.02
C GLU A 39 2.12 11.77 5.70
N ALA A 40 2.03 11.86 7.02
CA ALA A 40 0.86 11.38 7.74
C ALA A 40 -0.39 12.09 7.21
N GLY A 41 -1.47 11.35 7.04
CA GLY A 41 -2.68 11.90 6.47
C GLY A 41 -3.69 10.86 6.06
N ARG A 42 -4.75 11.34 5.43
CA ARG A 42 -5.84 10.52 4.91
C ARG A 42 -5.89 10.67 3.39
N TYR A 43 -5.81 9.56 2.69
CA TYR A 43 -5.66 9.51 1.24
C TYR A 43 -6.80 8.73 0.60
N PRO A 44 -7.56 9.32 -0.34
CA PRO A 44 -8.51 8.58 -1.16
C PRO A 44 -7.80 7.53 -2.01
N LEU A 45 -8.51 6.45 -2.32
CA LEU A 45 -7.97 5.33 -3.10
C LEU A 45 -8.52 5.32 -4.52
N THR A 46 -7.70 4.84 -5.45
CA THR A 46 -8.08 4.58 -6.84
C THR A 46 -7.50 3.26 -7.32
N THR A 47 -8.14 2.63 -8.27
CA THR A 47 -7.57 1.47 -8.96
C THR A 47 -6.33 1.86 -9.77
N HIS A 48 -5.49 0.89 -10.10
CA HIS A 48 -4.26 1.07 -10.87
C HIS A 48 -4.06 -0.05 -11.88
N PHE A 49 -3.57 0.31 -13.09
CA PHE A 49 -3.41 -0.63 -14.21
C PHE A 49 -2.16 -0.31 -15.02
N ARG A 50 -0.99 -0.75 -14.51
CA ARG A 50 0.31 -0.71 -15.21
C ARG A 50 1.12 -1.94 -14.83
N SER A 51 2.36 -1.79 -14.38
CA SER A 51 3.18 -2.89 -13.85
C SER A 51 2.60 -3.50 -12.56
N PHE A 52 1.82 -2.70 -11.84
CA PHE A 52 0.98 -3.11 -10.72
C PHE A 52 -0.47 -2.91 -11.10
N VAL A 53 -1.36 -3.78 -10.66
CA VAL A 53 -2.77 -3.75 -11.07
C VAL A 53 -3.73 -4.01 -9.91
N SER A 54 -4.89 -3.39 -9.99
CA SER A 54 -5.99 -3.66 -9.04
C SER A 54 -6.87 -4.85 -9.48
N SER A 55 -6.71 -5.31 -10.72
CA SER A 55 -7.38 -6.49 -11.28
C SER A 55 -6.44 -7.21 -12.24
N GLY A 56 -6.67 -8.50 -12.47
CA GLY A 56 -5.91 -9.29 -13.45
C GLY A 56 -4.56 -9.81 -12.97
N TYR A 57 -4.23 -9.65 -11.70
CA TYR A 57 -3.06 -10.30 -11.09
C TYR A 57 -3.35 -11.78 -10.78
N ALA A 58 -2.31 -12.62 -10.74
CA ALA A 58 -2.44 -14.02 -10.39
C ALA A 58 -2.86 -14.17 -8.92
N ARG A 59 -3.96 -14.88 -8.68
CA ARG A 59 -4.44 -15.15 -7.31
C ARG A 59 -3.75 -16.34 -6.65
N ASN A 60 -3.33 -17.31 -7.43
CA ASN A 60 -2.63 -18.48 -6.90
C ASN A 60 -1.18 -18.10 -6.58
N THR A 61 -0.90 -18.01 -5.30
CA THR A 61 0.37 -17.57 -4.76
C THR A 61 1.51 -18.60 -4.88
N ALA A 62 1.20 -19.87 -5.08
CA ALA A 62 2.21 -20.92 -5.15
C ALA A 62 3.16 -20.80 -6.38
N ILE A 63 2.90 -19.87 -7.30
CA ILE A 63 3.55 -19.90 -8.60
C ILE A 63 4.15 -18.54 -8.99
N VAL A 64 3.77 -17.39 -8.39
CA VAL A 64 4.06 -16.15 -9.10
C VAL A 64 4.44 -14.98 -8.21
N ALA A 65 5.71 -14.83 -7.99
CA ALA A 65 6.34 -13.52 -7.76
C ALA A 65 6.50 -12.72 -9.08
N ALA A 66 5.70 -13.00 -10.10
CA ALA A 66 5.80 -12.37 -11.42
C ALA A 66 4.76 -11.26 -11.60
N PRO A 67 5.09 -10.19 -12.32
CA PRO A 67 4.13 -9.17 -12.75
C PRO A 67 2.97 -9.75 -13.56
N PRO A 68 1.79 -9.12 -13.51
CA PRO A 68 1.50 -7.93 -12.71
C PRO A 68 1.24 -8.25 -11.23
N MET A 69 1.73 -7.37 -10.34
CA MET A 69 1.52 -7.46 -8.90
C MET A 69 0.25 -6.72 -8.46
N PRO A 70 -0.43 -7.19 -7.40
CA PRO A 70 -1.60 -6.49 -6.90
C PRO A 70 -1.23 -5.14 -6.29
N ALA A 71 -2.02 -4.10 -6.58
CA ALA A 71 -1.87 -2.79 -5.95
C ALA A 71 -3.14 -1.95 -6.02
N VAL A 72 -3.22 -0.98 -5.11
CA VAL A 72 -4.11 0.19 -5.22
C VAL A 72 -3.28 1.46 -5.07
N ARG A 73 -3.77 2.56 -5.64
CA ARG A 73 -3.04 3.82 -5.66
C ARG A 73 -3.69 4.85 -4.74
N LEU A 74 -2.85 5.64 -4.08
CA LEU A 74 -3.27 6.80 -3.31
C LEU A 74 -3.47 8.02 -4.23
N LEU A 75 -4.51 8.77 -3.95
CA LEU A 75 -4.76 10.10 -4.51
C LEU A 75 -4.36 11.18 -3.51
N GLU A 76 -4.32 12.42 -3.97
CA GLU A 76 -4.05 13.60 -3.13
C GLU A 76 -2.69 13.56 -2.41
N THR A 77 -1.71 12.92 -3.01
CA THR A 77 -0.35 12.80 -2.49
C THR A 77 0.55 14.02 -2.80
N GLY A 78 -0.06 15.18 -2.98
CA GLY A 78 0.64 16.43 -3.30
C GLY A 78 1.34 16.37 -4.65
N ARG A 79 2.62 16.74 -4.69
CA ARG A 79 3.44 16.69 -5.91
C ARG A 79 4.00 15.30 -6.23
N ARG A 80 3.77 14.33 -5.35
CA ARG A 80 4.21 12.95 -5.56
C ARG A 80 3.14 12.17 -6.30
N THR A 81 3.52 11.51 -7.36
CA THR A 81 2.62 10.67 -8.17
C THR A 81 3.02 9.22 -8.06
N GLY A 82 2.06 8.31 -8.24
CA GLY A 82 2.37 6.88 -8.28
C GLY A 82 2.63 6.24 -6.92
N ILE A 83 2.17 6.83 -5.82
CA ILE A 83 2.23 6.19 -4.51
C ILE A 83 1.21 5.05 -4.46
N LEU A 84 1.70 3.84 -4.26
CA LEU A 84 0.92 2.61 -4.27
C LEU A 84 0.96 1.91 -2.91
N ILE A 85 -0.10 1.17 -2.62
CA ILE A 85 -0.09 0.07 -1.66
C ILE A 85 0.17 -1.19 -2.48
N HIS A 86 1.30 -1.86 -2.28
CA HIS A 86 1.70 -3.06 -3.02
C HIS A 86 2.55 -4.00 -2.14
N PRO A 87 2.74 -5.27 -2.52
CA PRO A 87 3.64 -6.18 -1.80
C PRO A 87 5.10 -5.70 -1.85
N VAL A 88 5.90 -6.12 -0.89
CA VAL A 88 7.37 -6.00 -1.01
C VAL A 88 7.87 -6.79 -2.24
N TYR A 89 9.02 -6.40 -2.78
CA TYR A 89 9.63 -7.15 -3.88
C TYR A 89 10.34 -8.40 -3.36
N PRO A 90 10.18 -9.55 -4.02
CA PRO A 90 11.08 -10.66 -3.82
C PRO A 90 12.41 -10.42 -4.61
N PRO A 91 13.57 -10.84 -4.09
CA PRO A 91 13.76 -11.41 -2.75
C PRO A 91 13.72 -10.33 -1.66
N GLU A 92 13.39 -10.74 -0.46
CA GLU A 92 13.12 -9.89 0.72
C GLU A 92 14.36 -9.12 1.20
N ASP A 93 15.55 -9.48 0.77
CA ASP A 93 16.82 -8.83 1.12
C ASP A 93 16.94 -7.38 0.60
N LYS A 94 16.00 -6.94 -0.25
CA LYS A 94 15.96 -5.60 -0.85
C LYS A 94 14.82 -4.71 -0.33
N LEU A 95 14.41 -4.92 0.89
CA LEU A 95 13.31 -4.21 1.54
C LEU A 95 13.36 -2.68 1.37
N TYR A 96 14.52 -2.09 1.52
CA TYR A 96 14.71 -0.64 1.40
C TYR A 96 14.62 -0.13 -0.05
N VAL A 97 14.64 -1.02 -1.04
CA VAL A 97 14.43 -0.69 -2.46
C VAL A 97 12.95 -0.82 -2.85
N ALA A 98 12.16 -1.51 -2.03
CA ALA A 98 10.75 -1.78 -2.32
C ALA A 98 9.89 -0.51 -2.32
N SER A 99 10.38 0.58 -1.74
CA SER A 99 9.58 1.78 -1.59
C SER A 99 10.37 3.06 -1.82
N VAL A 100 10.11 3.71 -2.93
CA VAL A 100 10.44 5.12 -3.14
C VAL A 100 9.23 5.97 -2.71
N GLY A 101 8.65 5.62 -1.54
CA GLY A 101 7.48 6.26 -0.97
C GLY A 101 6.19 5.44 -1.05
N CYS A 102 6.21 4.29 -1.69
CA CYS A 102 5.09 3.35 -1.68
C CYS A 102 4.93 2.68 -0.31
N LEU A 103 3.80 2.04 -0.11
CA LEU A 103 3.36 1.47 1.14
C LEU A 103 3.26 -0.05 1.00
N ASN A 104 3.88 -0.78 1.91
CA ASN A 104 3.87 -2.24 1.92
C ASN A 104 3.23 -2.74 3.22
N PRO A 105 1.96 -3.20 3.18
CA PRO A 105 1.28 -3.72 4.36
C PRO A 105 1.99 -4.96 4.89
N THR A 106 2.18 -5.04 6.20
CA THR A 106 2.83 -6.17 6.87
C THR A 106 2.20 -6.46 8.23
N GLY A 107 2.49 -7.62 8.78
CA GLY A 107 2.30 -7.92 10.19
C GLY A 107 3.29 -7.19 11.09
N PRO A 108 3.21 -7.39 12.40
CA PRO A 108 4.24 -6.92 13.32
C PRO A 108 5.58 -7.59 12.98
N LEU A 109 6.64 -6.79 12.90
CA LEU A 109 8.00 -7.27 12.64
C LEU A 109 8.87 -7.11 13.89
N ALA A 110 9.68 -8.11 14.21
CA ALA A 110 10.77 -7.98 15.17
C ALA A 110 11.86 -7.03 14.61
N PRO A 111 12.71 -6.44 15.48
CA PRO A 111 13.71 -5.46 15.04
C PRO A 111 14.62 -5.90 13.89
N ASP A 112 14.95 -7.19 13.83
CA ASP A 112 15.85 -7.75 12.81
C ASP A 112 15.12 -8.58 11.75
N GLN A 113 13.79 -8.49 11.71
CA GLN A 113 12.97 -9.26 10.80
C GLN A 113 12.66 -8.48 9.53
N SER A 114 12.88 -9.08 8.37
CA SER A 114 12.39 -8.59 7.09
C SER A 114 10.93 -8.96 6.87
N ALA A 115 10.22 -8.18 6.06
CA ALA A 115 8.86 -8.50 5.69
C ALA A 115 8.83 -9.68 4.72
N ASP A 116 7.90 -10.58 4.95
CA ASP A 116 7.64 -11.70 4.06
C ASP A 116 6.82 -11.24 2.85
N PHE A 117 7.28 -11.58 1.64
CA PHE A 117 6.58 -11.22 0.41
C PHE A 117 5.14 -11.74 0.38
N TRP A 118 4.93 -12.99 0.81
CA TRP A 118 3.61 -13.60 0.75
C TRP A 118 2.63 -13.03 1.76
N ASP A 119 3.11 -12.70 2.98
CA ASP A 119 2.29 -11.99 3.97
C ASP A 119 1.88 -10.61 3.45
N THR A 120 2.82 -9.82 2.94
CA THR A 120 2.50 -8.49 2.39
C THR A 120 1.56 -8.58 1.20
N ARG A 121 1.74 -9.58 0.34
CA ARG A 121 0.87 -9.80 -0.82
C ARG A 121 -0.55 -10.19 -0.43
N GLN A 122 -0.71 -11.08 0.54
CA GLN A 122 -2.03 -11.47 1.04
C GLN A 122 -2.78 -10.28 1.62
N ARG A 123 -2.09 -9.39 2.34
CA ARG A 123 -2.69 -8.17 2.89
C ARG A 123 -3.15 -7.21 1.79
N VAL A 124 -2.35 -7.01 0.76
CA VAL A 124 -2.75 -6.19 -0.40
C VAL A 124 -3.95 -6.79 -1.10
N VAL A 125 -3.98 -8.11 -1.32
CA VAL A 125 -5.11 -8.80 -1.93
C VAL A 125 -6.37 -8.67 -1.07
N ALA A 126 -6.27 -8.81 0.25
CA ALA A 126 -7.40 -8.62 1.17
C ALA A 126 -7.96 -7.20 1.11
N ILE A 127 -7.09 -6.18 1.04
CA ILE A 127 -7.50 -4.78 0.83
C ILE A 127 -8.26 -4.64 -0.48
N ILE A 128 -7.71 -5.15 -1.59
CA ILE A 128 -8.35 -5.07 -2.91
C ILE A 128 -9.69 -5.80 -2.92
N ASP A 129 -9.78 -6.98 -2.33
CA ASP A 129 -11.02 -7.76 -2.30
C ASP A 129 -12.13 -7.03 -1.52
N SER A 130 -11.79 -6.45 -0.38
CA SER A 130 -12.74 -5.64 0.39
C SER A 130 -13.22 -4.41 -0.39
N LEU A 131 -12.29 -3.71 -1.04
CA LEU A 131 -12.62 -2.54 -1.87
C LEU A 131 -13.49 -2.92 -3.08
N ARG A 132 -13.22 -4.07 -3.69
CA ARG A 132 -14.02 -4.59 -4.80
C ARG A 132 -15.43 -4.98 -4.38
N LEU A 133 -15.59 -5.55 -3.20
CA LEU A 133 -16.93 -5.84 -2.65
C LEU A 133 -17.71 -4.55 -2.40
N PHE A 134 -17.02 -3.50 -1.98
CA PHE A 134 -17.64 -2.22 -1.70
C PHE A 134 -18.00 -1.41 -2.95
N ARG A 135 -17.11 -1.39 -3.97
CA ARG A 135 -17.29 -0.65 -5.24
C ARG A 135 -16.85 -1.50 -6.43
N PRO A 136 -17.60 -2.55 -6.78
CA PRO A 136 -17.21 -3.44 -7.88
C PRO A 136 -17.02 -2.70 -9.20
N GLU A 137 -17.84 -1.68 -9.46
CA GLU A 137 -17.80 -0.87 -10.68
C GLU A 137 -16.46 -0.17 -10.92
N ALA A 138 -15.71 0.14 -9.87
CA ALA A 138 -14.37 0.73 -10.00
C ALA A 138 -13.33 -0.27 -10.53
N PHE A 139 -13.55 -1.55 -10.33
CA PHE A 139 -12.65 -2.64 -10.72
C PHE A 139 -13.00 -3.27 -12.07
N ASP A 140 -14.18 -2.97 -12.60
CA ASP A 140 -14.63 -3.40 -13.93
C ASP A 140 -14.06 -2.52 -15.05
N GLN A 141 -13.45 -1.40 -14.69
CA GLN A 141 -12.82 -0.49 -15.64
C GLN A 141 -11.38 -0.95 -15.96
N ALA A 142 -10.94 -0.69 -17.18
CA ALA A 142 -9.55 -0.90 -17.61
C ALA A 142 -8.65 0.32 -17.37
N THR A 143 -9.18 1.37 -16.79
CA THR A 143 -8.50 2.63 -16.49
C THR A 143 -8.59 2.95 -15.00
N PRO A 144 -7.62 3.69 -14.44
CA PRO A 144 -7.66 4.09 -13.05
C PRO A 144 -8.97 4.81 -12.71
N THR A 145 -9.71 4.27 -11.75
CA THR A 145 -11.04 4.75 -11.34
C THR A 145 -11.05 4.97 -9.84
N PRO A 146 -11.44 6.16 -9.35
CA PRO A 146 -11.57 6.43 -7.92
C PRO A 146 -12.53 5.44 -7.26
N ILE A 147 -12.16 4.95 -6.08
CA ILE A 147 -12.98 4.06 -5.26
C ILE A 147 -13.72 4.95 -4.25
N ALA A 148 -14.87 5.45 -4.66
CA ALA A 148 -15.62 6.44 -3.89
C ALA A 148 -15.93 5.96 -2.47
N GLY A 149 -15.60 6.77 -1.46
CA GLY A 149 -15.79 6.45 -0.04
C GLY A 149 -14.68 5.60 0.58
N ALA A 150 -13.68 5.16 -0.19
CA ALA A 150 -12.55 4.40 0.34
C ALA A 150 -11.33 5.30 0.56
N THR A 151 -10.74 5.21 1.74
CA THR A 151 -9.52 5.94 2.11
C THR A 151 -8.57 5.06 2.89
N VAL A 152 -7.29 5.38 2.85
CA VAL A 152 -6.31 4.90 3.81
C VAL A 152 -5.87 6.08 4.69
N SER A 153 -5.83 5.85 6.00
CA SER A 153 -5.23 6.77 6.97
C SER A 153 -3.88 6.26 7.39
N ILE A 154 -2.89 7.12 7.35
CA ILE A 154 -1.51 6.84 7.75
C ILE A 154 -1.21 7.72 8.93
N ASP A 155 -0.98 7.08 10.07
CA ASP A 155 -0.69 7.75 11.33
C ASP A 155 0.78 8.14 11.40
N GLY A 156 1.03 9.30 11.93
CA GLY A 156 2.24 9.92 12.45
C GLY A 156 3.61 9.46 11.91
N GLU A 157 4.64 10.14 12.34
CA GLU A 157 6.03 9.71 12.15
C GLU A 157 6.30 8.46 13.01
N PRO A 158 7.02 7.44 12.50
CA PRO A 158 7.49 6.35 13.32
C PRO A 158 8.27 6.92 14.50
N PHE A 159 8.06 6.38 15.70
CA PHE A 159 8.87 6.78 16.84
C PHE A 159 10.33 6.56 16.51
N THR A 160 11.12 7.61 16.54
CA THR A 160 12.57 7.49 16.55
C THR A 160 12.92 6.90 17.90
N LEU A 161 13.39 5.66 17.93
CA LEU A 161 14.05 5.15 19.13
C LEU A 161 15.22 6.09 19.37
N MET A 162 15.12 6.93 20.40
CA MET A 162 16.28 7.67 20.87
C MET A 162 17.27 6.63 21.43
N ASN A 163 18.41 6.50 20.75
CA ASN A 163 19.55 5.77 21.26
C ASN A 163 20.17 6.51 22.45
#